data_11496d1f77f28c5d68f6d3b2403723b0
#
_entry.id   11496d1f77f28c5d68f6d3b2403723b0
#
_cell.length_a   1.000
_cell.length_b   1.000
_cell.length_c   1.000
_cell.angle_alpha   90.00
_cell.angle_beta   90.00
_cell.angle_gamma   90.00
#
_symmetry.space_group_name_H-M   'P 1'
#
loop_
_entity.id
_entity.type
_entity.pdbx_description
1 polymer ?
#
loop_
_entity_poly.entity_id
_entity_poly.type
_entity_poly.pdbx_seq_one_letter_code
_entity_poly.pdbx_strand_id
1 'polypeptide(L)'
;MKSCAKIGQSDSRAMSKAEEYLDLVDEKNQRIGRAPRREVRAQNLLHRGVGILCWNSQGQLYVHQRTSTKDLFPSMFDMMVGGAVEAGEEYLPAAQREIREELGVENDDLRYLLEHLYDGPKNRSFIQLFEVTWDGPIRWQPEEIVWGDWMDFEQVVRWVETVEIVPDGLDVFRAYLQHRR
;
A
#
# COMPACT_ATOMS: atom_id res chain seq x y z
N MET A 1 -16.86 -7.54 -52.86
CA MET A 1 -16.02 -6.60 -52.09
C MET A 1 -16.71 -6.28 -50.78
N LYS A 2 -16.29 -6.88 -49.67
CA LYS A 2 -16.82 -6.59 -48.34
C LYS A 2 -15.72 -5.94 -47.52
N SER A 3 -15.91 -4.67 -47.19
CA SER A 3 -15.04 -3.89 -46.32
C SER A 3 -15.15 -4.38 -44.91
N CYS A 4 -14.04 -4.81 -44.31
CA CYS A 4 -13.95 -5.20 -42.91
C CYS A 4 -13.56 -3.95 -42.12
N ALA A 5 -14.48 -3.41 -41.34
CA ALA A 5 -14.21 -2.31 -40.42
C ALA A 5 -13.39 -2.82 -39.26
N LYS A 6 -12.21 -2.26 -39.06
CA LYS A 6 -11.40 -2.47 -37.83
C LYS A 6 -12.08 -1.76 -36.67
N ILE A 7 -12.51 -2.54 -35.68
CA ILE A 7 -12.97 -2.04 -34.41
C ILE A 7 -11.72 -1.56 -33.67
N GLY A 8 -11.73 -0.26 -33.30
CA GLY A 8 -10.64 0.37 -32.58
C GLY A 8 -10.45 -0.27 -31.19
N GLN A 9 -9.23 -0.65 -30.90
CA GLN A 9 -8.78 -0.95 -29.54
C GLN A 9 -8.85 0.36 -28.74
N SER A 10 -9.63 0.34 -27.67
CA SER A 10 -9.62 1.40 -26.65
C SER A 10 -8.28 1.34 -25.93
N ASP A 11 -7.41 2.30 -26.23
CA ASP A 11 -6.23 2.61 -25.42
C ASP A 11 -6.70 3.09 -24.04
N SER A 12 -6.84 2.18 -23.08
CA SER A 12 -6.86 2.53 -21.68
C SER A 12 -5.41 2.85 -21.27
N ARG A 13 -5.02 4.08 -21.53
CA ARG A 13 -3.74 4.63 -21.10
C ARG A 13 -3.79 4.65 -19.55
N ALA A 14 -3.08 3.74 -18.90
CA ALA A 14 -2.89 3.80 -17.45
C ALA A 14 -2.36 5.19 -17.10
N MET A 15 -3.12 5.95 -16.32
CA MET A 15 -2.68 7.25 -15.81
C MET A 15 -1.41 7.04 -14.99
N SER A 16 -0.42 7.91 -15.14
CA SER A 16 0.77 7.83 -14.29
C SER A 16 0.37 8.12 -12.83
N LYS A 17 1.00 7.46 -11.84
CA LYS A 17 0.73 7.71 -10.41
C LYS A 17 0.81 9.21 -10.03
N ALA A 18 1.55 10.02 -10.78
CA ALA A 18 1.64 11.47 -10.58
C ALA A 18 0.36 12.25 -10.98
N GLU A 19 -0.48 11.67 -11.85
CA GLU A 19 -1.75 12.26 -12.32
C GLU A 19 -2.94 11.79 -11.46
N GLU A 20 -2.73 10.84 -10.52
CA GLU A 20 -3.75 10.38 -9.58
C GLU A 20 -4.21 11.51 -8.67
N TYR A 21 -5.50 11.53 -8.38
CA TYR A 21 -6.09 12.41 -7.37
C TYR A 21 -6.34 11.64 -6.09
N LEU A 22 -6.06 12.26 -4.95
CA LEU A 22 -6.37 11.72 -3.62
C LEU A 22 -7.44 12.57 -2.94
N ASP A 23 -8.29 11.92 -2.16
CA ASP A 23 -9.21 12.63 -1.28
C ASP A 23 -8.46 13.22 -0.09
N LEU A 24 -8.66 14.52 0.15
CA LEU A 24 -8.19 15.21 1.35
C LEU A 24 -9.20 15.00 2.47
N VAL A 25 -8.70 14.79 3.68
CA VAL A 25 -9.55 14.59 4.85
C VAL A 25 -9.18 15.52 6.00
N ASP A 26 -10.13 15.73 6.90
CA ASP A 26 -9.90 16.43 8.16
C ASP A 26 -9.39 15.46 9.26
N GLU A 27 -9.17 15.98 10.47
CA GLU A 27 -8.70 15.21 11.63
C GLU A 27 -9.68 14.12 12.11
N LYS A 28 -10.90 14.10 11.57
CA LYS A 28 -11.92 13.07 11.82
C LYS A 28 -12.08 12.10 10.66
N ASN A 29 -11.12 12.09 9.72
CA ASN A 29 -11.16 11.28 8.50
C ASN A 29 -12.37 11.57 7.60
N GLN A 30 -12.94 12.80 7.67
CA GLN A 30 -14.04 13.23 6.81
C GLN A 30 -13.47 13.92 5.57
N ARG A 31 -13.99 13.58 4.40
CA ARG A 31 -13.55 14.15 3.12
C ARG A 31 -13.86 15.65 3.09
N ILE A 32 -12.85 16.47 2.82
CA ILE A 32 -12.95 17.93 2.72
C ILE A 32 -12.56 18.46 1.32
N GLY A 33 -12.02 17.62 0.46
CA GLY A 33 -11.61 18.02 -0.88
C GLY A 33 -10.85 16.92 -1.60
N ARG A 34 -10.19 17.28 -2.68
CA ARG A 34 -9.26 16.39 -3.41
C ARG A 34 -8.14 17.20 -4.03
N ALA A 35 -6.97 16.59 -4.18
CA ALA A 35 -5.83 17.20 -4.84
C ALA A 35 -5.03 16.15 -5.65
N PRO A 36 -4.26 16.57 -6.66
CA PRO A 36 -3.32 15.68 -7.33
C PRO A 36 -2.31 15.11 -6.33
N ARG A 37 -1.97 13.84 -6.46
CA ARG A 37 -1.01 13.13 -5.59
C ARG A 37 0.30 13.91 -5.39
N ARG A 38 0.84 14.52 -6.48
CA ARG A 38 2.04 15.36 -6.41
C ARG A 38 1.91 16.53 -5.44
N GLU A 39 0.72 17.16 -5.39
CA GLU A 39 0.45 18.27 -4.49
C GLU A 39 0.29 17.80 -3.05
N VAL A 40 -0.43 16.69 -2.84
CA VAL A 40 -0.56 16.03 -1.53
C VAL A 40 0.82 15.74 -0.94
N ARG A 41 1.75 15.20 -1.76
CA ARG A 41 3.12 14.92 -1.35
C ARG A 41 3.93 16.18 -1.08
N ALA A 42 3.85 17.18 -1.96
CA ALA A 42 4.64 18.42 -1.84
C ALA A 42 4.25 19.25 -0.61
N GLN A 43 2.97 19.25 -0.25
CA GLN A 43 2.42 20.01 0.87
C GLN A 43 2.18 19.17 2.13
N ASN A 44 2.47 17.88 2.09
CA ASN A 44 2.23 16.92 3.18
C ASN A 44 0.78 16.97 3.68
N LEU A 45 -0.18 16.95 2.74
CA LEU A 45 -1.60 17.06 3.06
C LEU A 45 -2.15 15.74 3.61
N LEU A 46 -3.08 15.84 4.57
CA LEU A 46 -3.71 14.69 5.19
C LEU A 46 -4.66 14.01 4.20
N HIS A 47 -4.45 12.71 4.00
CA HIS A 47 -5.18 11.89 3.04
C HIS A 47 -5.42 10.47 3.59
N ARG A 48 -5.93 9.56 2.77
CA ARG A 48 -6.19 8.16 3.12
C ARG A 48 -5.17 7.23 2.52
N GLY A 49 -4.84 6.17 3.26
CA GLY A 49 -3.94 5.12 2.81
C GLY A 49 -4.38 3.74 3.29
N VAL A 50 -3.83 2.72 2.68
CA VAL A 50 -4.00 1.32 3.07
C VAL A 50 -2.65 0.67 3.30
N GLY A 51 -2.62 -0.26 4.27
CA GLY A 51 -1.53 -1.19 4.48
C GLY A 51 -2.06 -2.62 4.53
N ILE A 52 -1.34 -3.58 3.98
CA ILE A 52 -1.75 -4.97 3.94
C ILE A 52 -0.61 -5.87 4.44
N LEU A 53 -0.87 -6.62 5.50
CA LEU A 53 0.00 -7.69 5.97
C LEU A 53 -0.32 -8.95 5.17
N CYS A 54 0.65 -9.44 4.40
CA CYS A 54 0.51 -10.66 3.62
C CYS A 54 1.13 -11.84 4.37
N TRP A 55 0.30 -12.79 4.78
CA TRP A 55 0.70 -14.00 5.50
C TRP A 55 0.70 -15.21 4.58
N ASN A 56 1.51 -16.23 4.89
CA ASN A 56 1.31 -17.56 4.36
C ASN A 56 0.62 -18.49 5.38
N SER A 57 0.20 -19.67 4.96
CA SER A 57 -0.44 -20.66 5.85
C SER A 57 0.48 -21.22 6.94
N GLN A 58 1.79 -20.96 6.86
CA GLN A 58 2.78 -21.32 7.89
C GLN A 58 2.90 -20.23 8.97
N GLY A 59 2.15 -19.12 8.86
CA GLY A 59 2.18 -18.01 9.80
C GLY A 59 3.38 -17.07 9.64
N GLN A 60 4.04 -17.13 8.48
CA GLN A 60 5.09 -16.20 8.13
C GLN A 60 4.51 -14.97 7.45
N LEU A 61 5.11 -13.80 7.72
CA LEU A 61 4.76 -12.52 7.11
C LEU A 61 5.71 -12.22 5.95
N TYR A 62 5.16 -11.72 4.86
CA TYR A 62 5.97 -11.25 3.74
C TYR A 62 6.59 -9.89 4.07
N VAL A 63 7.91 -9.81 3.96
CA VAL A 63 8.70 -8.59 4.15
C VAL A 63 9.42 -8.23 2.87
N HIS A 64 9.66 -6.94 2.61
CA HIS A 64 10.26 -6.52 1.36
C HIS A 64 11.13 -5.28 1.50
N GLN A 65 11.93 -5.00 0.47
CA GLN A 65 12.69 -3.77 0.31
C GLN A 65 12.17 -2.99 -0.88
N ARG A 66 11.89 -1.72 -0.66
CA ARG A 66 11.43 -0.77 -1.67
C ARG A 66 12.56 -0.43 -2.64
N THR A 67 12.22 -0.08 -3.88
CA THR A 67 13.22 0.40 -4.83
C THR A 67 13.84 1.73 -4.40
N SER A 68 15.01 2.03 -4.93
CA SER A 68 15.67 3.33 -4.74
C SER A 68 15.01 4.48 -5.50
N THR A 69 14.04 4.18 -6.37
CA THR A 69 13.33 5.14 -7.22
C THR A 69 11.99 5.60 -6.64
N LYS A 70 11.60 5.07 -5.46
CA LYS A 70 10.36 5.50 -4.79
C LYS A 70 10.46 6.97 -4.34
N ASP A 71 9.37 7.70 -4.52
CA ASP A 71 9.22 9.11 -4.13
C ASP A 71 9.28 9.32 -2.61
N LEU A 72 8.75 8.38 -1.83
CA LEU A 72 8.84 8.36 -0.38
C LEU A 72 9.61 7.13 0.10
N PHE A 73 10.51 7.34 1.05
CA PHE A 73 11.23 6.28 1.76
C PHE A 73 11.92 5.27 0.80
N PRO A 74 12.75 5.74 -0.15
CA PRO A 74 13.47 4.87 -1.08
C PRO A 74 14.43 3.94 -0.35
N SER A 75 14.58 2.71 -0.85
CA SER A 75 15.48 1.66 -0.34
C SER A 75 15.20 1.16 1.08
N MET A 76 14.19 1.68 1.77
CA MET A 76 13.79 1.22 3.09
C MET A 76 13.05 -0.12 3.01
N PHE A 77 13.05 -0.85 4.13
CA PHE A 77 12.30 -2.09 4.27
C PHE A 77 10.89 -1.83 4.78
N ASP A 78 9.98 -2.77 4.50
CA ASP A 78 8.62 -2.74 5.00
C ASP A 78 8.09 -4.18 5.25
N MET A 79 7.15 -4.31 6.17
CA MET A 79 6.45 -5.55 6.48
C MET A 79 5.00 -5.54 6.00
N MET A 80 4.58 -4.47 5.34
CA MET A 80 3.27 -4.38 4.68
C MET A 80 3.42 -3.74 3.30
N VAL A 81 2.59 -4.14 2.37
CA VAL A 81 2.42 -3.45 1.08
C VAL A 81 1.23 -2.52 1.16
N GLY A 82 1.16 -1.52 0.28
CA GLY A 82 0.04 -0.60 0.26
C GLY A 82 0.33 0.74 -0.39
N GLY A 83 -0.67 1.60 -0.36
CA GLY A 83 -0.59 2.88 -1.03
C GLY A 83 -1.68 3.85 -0.62
N ALA A 84 -1.78 4.93 -1.38
CA ALA A 84 -2.81 5.92 -1.18
C ALA A 84 -4.16 5.44 -1.74
N VAL A 85 -5.24 5.78 -1.04
CA VAL A 85 -6.61 5.60 -1.53
C VAL A 85 -6.90 6.68 -2.55
N GLU A 86 -7.28 6.30 -3.76
CA GLU A 86 -7.60 7.25 -4.82
C GLU A 86 -8.87 8.03 -4.52
N ALA A 87 -9.02 9.20 -5.16
CA ALA A 87 -10.19 10.04 -4.95
C ALA A 87 -11.48 9.33 -5.37
N GLY A 88 -12.40 9.13 -4.43
CA GLY A 88 -13.66 8.42 -4.62
C GLY A 88 -13.57 6.92 -4.42
N GLU A 89 -12.39 6.37 -4.18
CA GLU A 89 -12.19 4.96 -3.83
C GLU A 89 -12.48 4.74 -2.33
N GLU A 90 -12.91 3.54 -1.97
CA GLU A 90 -13.04 3.11 -0.59
C GLU A 90 -11.82 2.29 -0.16
N TYR A 91 -11.58 2.17 1.14
CA TYR A 91 -10.37 1.52 1.68
C TYR A 91 -10.20 0.05 1.24
N LEU A 92 -11.27 -0.77 1.31
CA LEU A 92 -11.15 -2.19 0.93
C LEU A 92 -10.83 -2.39 -0.56
N PRO A 93 -11.52 -1.74 -1.51
CA PRO A 93 -11.12 -1.76 -2.92
C PRO A 93 -9.69 -1.30 -3.16
N ALA A 94 -9.23 -0.22 -2.48
CA ALA A 94 -7.85 0.24 -2.57
C ALA A 94 -6.86 -0.83 -2.09
N ALA A 95 -7.13 -1.48 -0.96
CA ALA A 95 -6.27 -2.55 -0.44
C ALA A 95 -6.22 -3.76 -1.40
N GLN A 96 -7.35 -4.15 -2.00
CA GLN A 96 -7.42 -5.22 -3.00
C GLN A 96 -6.64 -4.87 -4.28
N ARG A 97 -6.68 -3.62 -4.70
CA ARG A 97 -5.91 -3.13 -5.84
C ARG A 97 -4.40 -3.16 -5.53
N GLU A 98 -3.97 -2.57 -4.42
CA GLU A 98 -2.56 -2.46 -4.04
C GLU A 98 -1.89 -3.83 -3.85
N ILE A 99 -2.53 -4.77 -3.15
CA ILE A 99 -1.94 -6.11 -2.93
C ILE A 99 -1.79 -6.89 -4.25
N ARG A 100 -2.73 -6.71 -5.18
CA ARG A 100 -2.67 -7.32 -6.51
C ARG A 100 -1.58 -6.68 -7.36
N GLU A 101 -1.47 -5.35 -7.35
CA GLU A 101 -0.46 -4.60 -8.10
C GLU A 101 0.94 -4.88 -7.57
N GLU A 102 1.18 -4.76 -6.26
CA GLU A 102 2.52 -4.84 -5.70
C GLU A 102 3.04 -6.27 -5.56
N LEU A 103 2.21 -7.26 -5.22
CA LEU A 103 2.63 -8.64 -4.97
C LEU A 103 2.02 -9.69 -5.92
N GLY A 104 1.08 -9.31 -6.79
CA GLY A 104 0.37 -10.25 -7.66
C GLY A 104 -0.53 -11.23 -6.90
N VAL A 105 -0.98 -10.85 -5.70
CA VAL A 105 -1.90 -11.66 -4.89
C VAL A 105 -3.33 -11.51 -5.43
N GLU A 106 -3.90 -12.62 -5.86
CA GLU A 106 -5.27 -12.69 -6.42
C GLU A 106 -6.27 -13.23 -5.37
N ASN A 107 -6.18 -12.74 -4.13
CA ASN A 107 -7.11 -13.07 -3.06
C ASN A 107 -7.79 -11.79 -2.57
N ASP A 108 -9.11 -11.71 -2.75
CA ASP A 108 -9.92 -10.54 -2.39
C ASP A 108 -10.49 -10.63 -0.95
N ASP A 109 -10.22 -11.73 -0.22
CA ASP A 109 -10.67 -11.92 1.16
C ASP A 109 -9.69 -11.26 2.15
N LEU A 110 -9.69 -9.92 2.14
CA LEU A 110 -8.90 -9.11 3.04
C LEU A 110 -9.66 -8.84 4.34
N ARG A 111 -9.06 -9.15 5.46
CA ARG A 111 -9.61 -8.88 6.79
C ARG A 111 -9.11 -7.53 7.32
N TYR A 112 -10.04 -6.62 7.64
CA TYR A 112 -9.73 -5.37 8.34
C TYR A 112 -9.20 -5.63 9.75
N LEU A 113 -8.16 -4.91 10.16
CA LEU A 113 -7.54 -5.02 11.46
C LEU A 113 -7.73 -3.76 12.32
N LEU A 114 -7.31 -2.61 11.83
CA LEU A 114 -7.40 -1.32 12.54
C LEU A 114 -7.28 -0.13 11.58
N GLU A 115 -7.64 1.05 12.06
CA GLU A 115 -7.30 2.33 11.46
C GLU A 115 -6.31 3.06 12.36
N HIS A 116 -5.29 3.68 11.77
CA HIS A 116 -4.25 4.42 12.46
C HIS A 116 -3.96 5.75 11.74
N LEU A 117 -3.85 6.83 12.50
CA LEU A 117 -3.39 8.11 11.97
C LEU A 117 -1.87 8.20 12.09
N TYR A 118 -1.20 8.19 10.96
CA TYR A 118 0.21 8.57 10.88
C TYR A 118 0.33 10.06 10.55
N ASP A 119 0.99 10.82 11.44
CA ASP A 119 1.22 12.28 11.29
C ASP A 119 2.73 12.58 11.29
N GLY A 120 3.40 12.18 10.20
CA GLY A 120 4.84 12.33 10.05
C GLY A 120 5.25 13.52 9.17
N PRO A 121 6.55 13.85 9.15
CA PRO A 121 7.04 15.04 8.44
C PRO A 121 7.02 14.91 6.91
N LYS A 122 6.91 13.69 6.37
CA LYS A 122 6.91 13.41 4.92
C LYS A 122 5.63 12.74 4.43
N ASN A 123 4.79 12.26 5.35
CA ASN A 123 3.52 11.63 5.04
C ASN A 123 2.55 11.87 6.19
N ARG A 124 1.29 12.17 5.88
CA ARG A 124 0.20 12.29 6.84
C ARG A 124 -1.00 11.55 6.30
N SER A 125 -1.39 10.46 6.96
CA SER A 125 -2.41 9.59 6.40
C SER A 125 -3.19 8.85 7.46
N PHE A 126 -4.52 8.76 7.29
CA PHE A 126 -5.32 7.73 7.94
C PHE A 126 -5.11 6.42 7.19
N ILE A 127 -4.46 5.48 7.83
CA ILE A 127 -4.11 4.18 7.22
C ILE A 127 -5.03 3.11 7.81
N GLN A 128 -5.83 2.46 6.95
CA GLN A 128 -6.50 1.22 7.32
C GLN A 128 -5.60 0.04 7.02
N LEU A 129 -5.34 -0.74 8.07
CA LEU A 129 -4.55 -1.96 7.99
C LEU A 129 -5.46 -3.15 7.75
N PHE A 130 -5.08 -3.95 6.77
CA PHE A 130 -5.72 -5.22 6.43
C PHE A 130 -4.71 -6.36 6.53
N GLU A 131 -5.21 -7.59 6.49
CA GLU A 131 -4.38 -8.76 6.28
C GLU A 131 -5.01 -9.71 5.28
N VAL A 132 -4.17 -10.51 4.65
CA VAL A 132 -4.56 -11.58 3.72
C VAL A 132 -3.66 -12.80 3.92
N THR A 133 -4.18 -14.00 3.69
CA THR A 133 -3.36 -15.22 3.64
C THR A 133 -3.20 -15.66 2.18
N TRP A 134 -1.95 -15.93 1.77
CA TRP A 134 -1.60 -16.30 0.42
C TRP A 134 -0.46 -17.33 0.38
N ASP A 135 -0.70 -18.47 -0.26
CA ASP A 135 0.30 -19.52 -0.46
C ASP A 135 0.73 -19.66 -1.93
N GLY A 136 0.20 -18.80 -2.80
CA GLY A 136 0.58 -18.76 -4.20
C GLY A 136 1.93 -18.04 -4.42
N PRO A 137 2.40 -17.99 -5.66
CA PRO A 137 3.64 -17.30 -5.99
C PRO A 137 3.47 -15.77 -5.76
N ILE A 138 4.50 -15.16 -5.18
CA ILE A 138 4.61 -13.71 -5.12
C ILE A 138 5.25 -13.22 -6.43
N ARG A 139 4.63 -12.19 -7.02
CA ARG A 139 5.09 -11.55 -8.26
C ARG A 139 5.06 -10.04 -8.06
N TRP A 140 6.09 -9.51 -7.41
CA TRP A 140 6.16 -8.07 -7.19
C TRP A 140 6.42 -7.26 -8.46
N GLN A 141 6.01 -6.01 -8.43
CA GLN A 141 6.38 -5.03 -9.45
C GLN A 141 7.84 -4.59 -9.23
N PRO A 142 8.73 -4.73 -10.22
CA PRO A 142 10.15 -4.33 -10.09
C PRO A 142 10.33 -2.83 -9.82
N GLU A 143 9.35 -2.00 -10.19
CA GLU A 143 9.34 -0.56 -9.96
C GLU A 143 9.04 -0.21 -8.49
N GLU A 144 8.47 -1.15 -7.73
CA GLU A 144 8.06 -0.96 -6.34
C GLU A 144 9.00 -1.68 -5.36
N ILE A 145 9.39 -2.92 -5.68
CA ILE A 145 10.09 -3.85 -4.77
C ILE A 145 11.32 -4.41 -5.47
N VAL A 146 12.47 -4.40 -4.78
CA VAL A 146 13.74 -4.99 -5.27
C VAL A 146 14.07 -6.32 -4.61
N TRP A 147 13.51 -6.58 -3.44
CA TRP A 147 13.72 -7.80 -2.68
C TRP A 147 12.52 -8.06 -1.76
N GLY A 148 12.20 -9.32 -1.52
CA GLY A 148 11.20 -9.72 -0.54
C GLY A 148 11.33 -11.19 -0.21
N ASP A 149 10.91 -11.56 1.02
CA ASP A 149 10.95 -12.93 1.52
C ASP A 149 9.91 -13.14 2.62
N TRP A 150 9.61 -14.39 2.91
CA TRP A 150 8.77 -14.81 4.02
C TRP A 150 9.60 -14.89 5.31
N MET A 151 9.09 -14.31 6.38
CA MET A 151 9.79 -14.27 7.66
C MET A 151 8.84 -14.66 8.81
N ASP A 152 9.32 -15.50 9.74
CA ASP A 152 8.56 -15.84 10.93
C ASP A 152 8.20 -14.58 11.72
N PHE A 153 6.98 -14.51 12.22
CA PHE A 153 6.47 -13.30 12.87
C PHE A 153 7.36 -12.79 14.02
N GLU A 154 7.85 -13.70 14.86
CA GLU A 154 8.77 -13.36 15.94
C GLU A 154 10.12 -12.80 15.44
N GLN A 155 10.54 -13.21 14.26
CA GLN A 155 11.72 -12.63 13.60
C GLN A 155 11.41 -11.23 13.08
N VAL A 156 10.24 -11.00 12.46
CA VAL A 156 9.82 -9.68 12.00
C VAL A 156 9.81 -8.68 13.15
N VAL A 157 9.24 -9.05 14.30
CA VAL A 157 9.20 -8.18 15.50
C VAL A 157 10.58 -7.74 15.96
N ARG A 158 11.60 -8.60 15.84
CA ARG A 158 13.00 -8.24 16.15
C ARG A 158 13.69 -7.50 15.01
N TRP A 159 13.41 -7.92 13.78
CA TRP A 159 14.06 -7.41 12.59
C TRP A 159 13.76 -5.92 12.34
N VAL A 160 12.53 -5.48 12.60
CA VAL A 160 12.12 -4.07 12.42
C VAL A 160 12.91 -3.09 13.30
N GLU A 161 13.58 -3.57 14.34
CA GLU A 161 14.45 -2.73 15.21
C GLU A 161 15.92 -2.72 14.74
N THR A 162 16.25 -3.47 13.67
CA THR A 162 17.64 -3.65 13.21
C THR A 162 17.92 -3.07 11.82
N VAL A 163 16.88 -2.68 11.08
CA VAL A 163 16.99 -2.14 9.72
C VAL A 163 16.20 -0.84 9.59
N GLU A 164 16.43 -0.11 8.51
CA GLU A 164 15.66 1.10 8.21
C GLU A 164 14.29 0.72 7.65
N ILE A 165 13.26 0.83 8.49
CA ILE A 165 11.86 0.55 8.14
C ILE A 165 11.16 1.84 7.71
N VAL A 166 10.25 1.74 6.75
CA VAL A 166 9.33 2.81 6.35
C VAL A 166 8.59 3.34 7.59
N PRO A 167 8.69 4.64 7.92
CA PRO A 167 8.23 5.16 9.21
C PRO A 167 6.73 4.99 9.47
N ASP A 168 5.87 5.21 8.48
CA ASP A 168 4.43 5.01 8.60
C ASP A 168 4.09 3.51 8.73
N GLY A 169 4.78 2.64 7.99
CA GLY A 169 4.68 1.18 8.14
C GLY A 169 5.03 0.71 9.54
N LEU A 170 6.14 1.20 10.09
CA LEU A 170 6.58 0.86 11.45
C LEU A 170 5.57 1.33 12.51
N ASP A 171 5.02 2.53 12.36
CA ASP A 171 4.08 3.10 13.33
C ASP A 171 2.76 2.32 13.33
N VAL A 172 2.21 2.01 12.15
CA VAL A 172 1.03 1.15 11.99
C VAL A 172 1.28 -0.25 12.55
N PHE A 173 2.45 -0.84 12.28
CA PHE A 173 2.81 -2.17 12.79
C PHE A 173 2.89 -2.19 14.31
N ARG A 174 3.46 -1.15 14.93
CA ARG A 174 3.48 -1.02 16.39
C ARG A 174 2.08 -0.90 16.98
N ALA A 175 1.17 -0.15 16.34
CA ALA A 175 -0.23 -0.10 16.74
C ALA A 175 -0.89 -1.49 16.63
N TYR A 176 -0.63 -2.23 15.55
CA TYR A 176 -1.10 -3.61 15.39
C TYR A 176 -0.61 -4.53 16.51
N LEU A 177 0.67 -4.47 16.88
CA LEU A 177 1.22 -5.28 17.97
C LEU A 177 0.55 -5.01 19.33
N GLN A 178 0.10 -3.77 19.55
CA GLN A 178 -0.65 -3.41 20.76
C GLN A 178 -2.07 -3.98 20.77
N HIS A 179 -2.73 -4.02 19.61
CA HIS A 179 -4.10 -4.55 19.47
C HIS A 179 -4.15 -6.09 19.51
N ARG A 180 -3.06 -6.76 19.13
CA ARG A 180 -2.98 -8.23 19.11
C ARG A 180 -2.84 -8.86 20.51
N ARG A 181 -2.53 -8.04 21.53
CA ARG A 181 -2.42 -8.51 22.94
C ARG A 181 -3.79 -8.64 23.57
#